data_e8c1e4b5987cbc730c1d70c09638bb51
#
_entry.id   e8c1e4b5987cbc730c1d70c09638bb51
#
_cell.length_a   1.000
_cell.length_b   1.000
_cell.length_c   1.000
_cell.angle_alpha   90.00
_cell.angle_beta   90.00
_cell.angle_gamma   90.00
#
_symmetry.space_group_name_H-M   'P 1'
#
loop_
_entity.id
_entity.type
_entity.pdbx_description
1 polymer ?
#
loop_
_entity_poly.entity_id
_entity_poly.type
_entity_poly.pdbx_seq_one_letter_code
_entity_poly.pdbx_strand_id
1 'polypeptide(L)'
;MKLRPEVKDAMCTLKITKLRKHQAKVVNRILDHKDTMLIAATSSGKSLCGIVPAVIHHDKLTLVIEPLTVLMHDQVNKLCKLGIRAARIDSTQSKEQQQRVYQQLKAGNVTLLYVSPERLAVLPNWVADQVWLLVVDECHCVSAWGNSFRADYLKIGDFVERMRSHPTILAMTASAPPEDREQIAQLLGMKDGKVLQQNLYRSNLRFLKCFASSRQEQLRLTRRYLRKHHAHTTIIFCSTTDAAKAVAKELNKSYPGDVAVYHGRDKRSEKQLLAGEKHIIVATNALAMGVDLHNVDLVILFNMPASASELYQMAGRAGREGQPARCVLIYNPKDYQTRYYLLQNIPEKEARRKELHRLDRLKEICEDGRRCLTNLILAELGQERDTVCRFCSTCQRERREARR
;
A
#
# COMPACT_ATOMS: atom_id res chain seq x y z
N MET A 1 14.44 -12.50 -21.18
CA MET A 1 13.39 -13.52 -21.05
C MET A 1 12.42 -13.30 -22.21
N LYS A 2 12.25 -14.32 -23.07
CA LYS A 2 11.30 -14.25 -24.20
C LYS A 2 9.87 -14.29 -23.62
N LEU A 3 9.02 -13.33 -23.96
CA LEU A 3 7.61 -13.35 -23.56
C LEU A 3 6.86 -14.40 -24.38
N ARG A 4 5.93 -15.11 -23.76
CA ARG A 4 5.02 -16.04 -24.43
C ARG A 4 4.14 -15.29 -25.43
N PRO A 5 3.72 -15.90 -26.55
CA PRO A 5 2.87 -15.24 -27.55
C PRO A 5 1.59 -14.65 -26.91
N GLU A 6 0.88 -15.44 -26.12
CA GLU A 6 -0.38 -15.06 -25.45
C GLU A 6 -0.21 -13.85 -24.51
N VAL A 7 0.99 -13.67 -23.91
CA VAL A 7 1.30 -12.48 -23.09
C VAL A 7 1.40 -11.22 -23.97
N LYS A 8 1.93 -11.34 -25.19
CA LYS A 8 2.00 -10.21 -26.11
C LYS A 8 0.62 -9.77 -26.58
N ASP A 9 -0.28 -10.73 -26.86
CA ASP A 9 -1.65 -10.45 -27.27
C ASP A 9 -2.44 -9.76 -26.14
N ALA A 10 -2.29 -10.24 -24.90
CA ALA A 10 -2.87 -9.58 -23.73
C ALA A 10 -2.32 -8.17 -23.50
N MET A 11 -1.01 -7.94 -23.78
CA MET A 11 -0.41 -6.60 -23.71
C MET A 11 -1.03 -5.66 -24.76
N CYS A 12 -1.28 -6.13 -25.97
CA CYS A 12 -1.97 -5.35 -27.01
C CYS A 12 -3.38 -4.95 -26.56
N THR A 13 -4.16 -5.89 -26.03
CA THR A 13 -5.50 -5.64 -25.49
C THR A 13 -5.47 -4.59 -24.37
N LEU A 14 -4.48 -4.66 -23.49
CA LEU A 14 -4.28 -3.72 -22.38
C LEU A 14 -3.62 -2.39 -22.79
N LYS A 15 -3.26 -2.23 -24.06
CA LYS A 15 -2.54 -1.06 -24.61
C LYS A 15 -1.23 -0.76 -23.87
N ILE A 16 -0.52 -1.81 -23.42
CA ILE A 16 0.79 -1.70 -22.77
C ILE A 16 1.90 -2.16 -23.71
N THR A 17 2.97 -1.38 -23.77
CA THR A 17 4.09 -1.63 -24.69
C THR A 17 5.15 -2.56 -24.11
N LYS A 18 5.28 -2.61 -22.77
CA LYS A 18 6.33 -3.38 -22.09
C LYS A 18 5.93 -3.81 -20.69
N LEU A 19 6.20 -5.06 -20.35
CA LEU A 19 6.21 -5.54 -18.96
C LEU A 19 7.58 -5.31 -18.33
N ARG A 20 7.60 -4.88 -17.08
CA ARG A 20 8.82 -4.84 -16.26
C ARG A 20 9.30 -6.26 -15.98
N LYS A 21 10.59 -6.46 -15.72
CA LYS A 21 11.18 -7.80 -15.49
C LYS A 21 10.46 -8.61 -14.41
N HIS A 22 10.08 -7.97 -13.29
CA HIS A 22 9.34 -8.64 -12.21
C HIS A 22 7.92 -9.02 -12.63
N GLN A 23 7.21 -8.15 -13.36
CA GLN A 23 5.88 -8.44 -13.88
C GLN A 23 5.90 -9.68 -14.79
N ALA A 24 6.82 -9.72 -15.74
CA ALA A 24 6.99 -10.87 -16.65
C ALA A 24 7.32 -12.17 -15.88
N LYS A 25 8.13 -12.11 -14.81
CA LYS A 25 8.42 -13.28 -13.97
C LYS A 25 7.17 -13.77 -13.24
N VAL A 26 6.40 -12.86 -12.64
CA VAL A 26 5.16 -13.20 -11.92
C VAL A 26 4.12 -13.77 -12.89
N VAL A 27 3.85 -13.09 -14.00
CA VAL A 27 2.91 -13.54 -15.04
C VAL A 27 3.22 -14.99 -15.48
N ASN A 28 4.49 -15.28 -15.80
CA ASN A 28 4.87 -16.64 -16.19
C ASN A 28 4.62 -17.67 -15.10
N ARG A 29 4.90 -17.35 -13.82
CA ARG A 29 4.63 -18.27 -12.71
C ARG A 29 3.14 -18.55 -12.53
N ILE A 30 2.30 -17.51 -12.66
CA ILE A 30 0.84 -17.65 -12.59
C ILE A 30 0.32 -18.52 -13.74
N LEU A 31 0.83 -18.33 -14.95
CA LEU A 31 0.49 -19.19 -16.11
C LEU A 31 1.01 -20.63 -15.96
N ASP A 32 2.03 -20.86 -15.14
CA ASP A 32 2.50 -22.19 -14.72
C ASP A 32 1.77 -22.73 -13.49
N HIS A 33 0.65 -22.14 -13.07
CA HIS A 33 -0.13 -22.49 -11.89
C HIS A 33 0.68 -22.54 -10.58
N LYS A 34 1.64 -21.62 -10.40
CA LYS A 34 2.51 -21.54 -9.22
C LYS A 34 2.14 -20.35 -8.36
N ASP A 35 1.76 -20.61 -7.12
CA ASP A 35 1.52 -19.56 -6.14
C ASP A 35 2.72 -18.63 -6.02
N THR A 36 2.44 -17.35 -5.87
CA THR A 36 3.50 -16.34 -5.87
C THR A 36 3.16 -15.19 -4.95
N MET A 37 4.08 -14.84 -4.05
CA MET A 37 4.03 -13.61 -3.29
C MET A 37 4.93 -12.56 -3.94
N LEU A 38 4.37 -11.42 -4.33
CA LEU A 38 5.10 -10.31 -4.91
C LEU A 38 5.25 -9.16 -3.91
N ILE A 39 6.47 -8.86 -3.52
CA ILE A 39 6.80 -7.67 -2.74
C ILE A 39 7.41 -6.64 -3.68
N ALA A 40 6.68 -5.56 -3.94
CA ALA A 40 7.09 -4.53 -4.88
C ALA A 40 6.53 -3.17 -4.48
N ALA A 41 7.33 -2.12 -4.67
CA ALA A 41 6.97 -0.75 -4.27
C ALA A 41 5.60 -0.32 -4.81
N THR A 42 4.95 0.63 -4.12
CA THR A 42 3.78 1.33 -4.68
C THR A 42 4.16 1.91 -6.05
N SER A 43 3.22 1.97 -6.99
CA SER A 43 3.45 2.41 -8.39
C SER A 43 4.38 1.51 -9.22
N SER A 44 4.76 0.32 -8.74
CA SER A 44 5.53 -0.65 -9.54
C SER A 44 4.69 -1.35 -10.61
N GLY A 45 3.38 -1.12 -10.64
CA GLY A 45 2.44 -1.77 -11.56
C GLY A 45 2.10 -3.21 -11.15
N LYS A 46 1.99 -3.48 -9.85
CA LYS A 46 1.65 -4.81 -9.29
C LYS A 46 0.38 -5.39 -9.91
N SER A 47 -0.67 -4.58 -10.08
CA SER A 47 -1.99 -5.02 -10.57
C SER A 47 -1.91 -5.71 -11.94
N LEU A 48 -0.96 -5.31 -12.82
CA LEU A 48 -0.76 -5.98 -14.12
C LEU A 48 -0.35 -7.45 -13.97
N CYS A 49 0.24 -7.83 -12.85
CA CYS A 49 0.63 -9.23 -12.59
C CYS A 49 -0.58 -10.18 -12.49
N GLY A 50 -1.73 -9.67 -12.04
CA GLY A 50 -2.99 -10.41 -12.01
C GLY A 50 -3.86 -10.15 -13.25
N ILE A 51 -3.85 -8.92 -13.78
CA ILE A 51 -4.69 -8.54 -14.93
C ILE A 51 -4.23 -9.25 -16.22
N VAL A 52 -2.92 -9.32 -16.49
CA VAL A 52 -2.41 -9.98 -17.72
C VAL A 52 -2.81 -11.46 -17.81
N PRO A 53 -2.61 -12.31 -16.78
CA PRO A 53 -3.11 -13.68 -16.78
C PRO A 53 -4.63 -13.77 -16.93
N ALA A 54 -5.39 -12.86 -16.30
CA ALA A 54 -6.84 -12.82 -16.42
C ALA A 54 -7.31 -12.55 -17.86
N VAL A 55 -6.63 -11.65 -18.58
CA VAL A 55 -6.94 -11.37 -19.98
C VAL A 55 -6.59 -12.56 -20.88
N ILE A 56 -5.51 -13.30 -20.59
CA ILE A 56 -5.14 -14.51 -21.33
C ILE A 56 -6.21 -15.60 -21.13
N HIS A 57 -6.61 -15.85 -19.89
CA HIS A 57 -7.64 -16.85 -19.55
C HIS A 57 -9.01 -16.18 -19.34
N HIS A 58 -9.45 -15.43 -20.37
CA HIS A 58 -10.71 -14.68 -20.32
C HIS A 58 -11.97 -15.55 -20.23
N ASP A 59 -11.84 -16.85 -20.42
CA ASP A 59 -12.87 -17.91 -20.24
C ASP A 59 -13.02 -18.35 -18.78
N LYS A 60 -12.08 -17.99 -17.90
CA LYS A 60 -12.04 -18.35 -16.48
C LYS A 60 -12.20 -17.12 -15.58
N LEU A 61 -12.65 -17.35 -14.35
CA LEU A 61 -12.85 -16.27 -13.37
C LEU A 61 -11.58 -15.99 -12.58
N THR A 62 -11.07 -14.77 -12.66
CA THR A 62 -10.07 -14.23 -11.73
C THR A 62 -10.75 -13.43 -10.63
N LEU A 63 -10.56 -13.83 -9.37
CA LEU A 63 -11.05 -13.12 -8.20
C LEU A 63 -9.96 -12.23 -7.63
N VAL A 64 -10.24 -10.94 -7.48
CA VAL A 64 -9.31 -9.95 -6.92
C VAL A 64 -9.85 -9.46 -5.59
N ILE A 65 -9.13 -9.74 -4.50
CA ILE A 65 -9.44 -9.19 -3.18
C ILE A 65 -8.71 -7.85 -3.06
N GLU A 66 -9.51 -6.79 -2.97
CA GLU A 66 -9.03 -5.41 -2.88
C GLU A 66 -9.69 -4.74 -1.66
N PRO A 67 -8.89 -4.24 -0.69
CA PRO A 67 -9.44 -3.68 0.55
C PRO A 67 -10.13 -2.32 0.37
N LEU A 68 -9.99 -1.69 -0.78
CA LEU A 68 -10.40 -0.31 -0.99
C LEU A 68 -11.41 -0.17 -2.13
N THR A 69 -12.64 0.11 -1.75
CA THR A 69 -13.77 0.23 -2.68
C THR A 69 -13.52 1.26 -3.78
N VAL A 70 -12.83 2.37 -3.47
CA VAL A 70 -12.49 3.42 -4.45
C VAL A 70 -11.53 2.90 -5.51
N LEU A 71 -10.51 2.15 -5.12
CA LEU A 71 -9.59 1.52 -6.07
C LEU A 71 -10.28 0.47 -6.92
N MET A 72 -11.18 -0.33 -6.33
CA MET A 72 -12.00 -1.27 -7.09
C MET A 72 -12.81 -0.58 -8.18
N HIS A 73 -13.48 0.53 -7.84
CA HIS A 73 -14.25 1.33 -8.80
C HIS A 73 -13.37 1.82 -9.96
N ASP A 74 -12.23 2.40 -9.64
CA ASP A 74 -11.31 2.94 -10.64
C ASP A 74 -10.75 1.83 -11.53
N GLN A 75 -10.31 0.70 -10.96
CA GLN A 75 -9.79 -0.45 -11.69
C GLN A 75 -10.85 -1.05 -12.61
N VAL A 76 -12.05 -1.34 -12.12
CA VAL A 76 -13.15 -1.89 -12.93
C VAL A 76 -13.51 -0.95 -14.08
N ASN A 77 -13.64 0.36 -13.81
CA ASN A 77 -13.95 1.33 -14.85
C ASN A 77 -12.85 1.40 -15.94
N LYS A 78 -11.57 1.38 -15.56
CA LYS A 78 -10.46 1.36 -16.50
C LYS A 78 -10.46 0.10 -17.36
N LEU A 79 -10.71 -1.08 -16.77
CA LEU A 79 -10.77 -2.35 -17.46
C LEU A 79 -11.96 -2.41 -18.43
N CYS A 80 -13.15 -1.99 -18.01
CA CYS A 80 -14.33 -1.92 -18.87
C CYS A 80 -14.13 -0.99 -20.09
N LYS A 81 -13.45 0.15 -19.92
CA LYS A 81 -13.08 1.04 -21.04
C LYS A 81 -12.13 0.39 -22.05
N LEU A 82 -11.39 -0.63 -21.65
CA LEU A 82 -10.54 -1.44 -22.54
C LEU A 82 -11.28 -2.66 -23.13
N GLY A 83 -12.60 -2.79 -22.87
CA GLY A 83 -13.41 -3.92 -23.35
C GLY A 83 -13.23 -5.19 -22.51
N ILE A 84 -12.57 -5.12 -21.35
CA ILE A 84 -12.37 -6.27 -20.46
C ILE A 84 -13.60 -6.42 -19.55
N ARG A 85 -14.14 -7.64 -19.47
CA ARG A 85 -15.32 -7.99 -18.67
C ARG A 85 -14.96 -8.01 -17.18
N ALA A 86 -15.00 -6.84 -16.54
CA ALA A 86 -14.70 -6.66 -15.11
C ALA A 86 -15.96 -6.24 -14.36
N ALA A 87 -16.12 -6.77 -13.15
CA ALA A 87 -17.20 -6.43 -12.23
C ALA A 87 -16.66 -6.30 -10.79
N ARG A 88 -17.49 -5.81 -9.88
CA ARG A 88 -17.13 -5.69 -8.46
C ARG A 88 -18.33 -6.03 -7.56
N ILE A 89 -18.02 -6.50 -6.35
CA ILE A 89 -18.98 -6.69 -5.26
C ILE A 89 -18.39 -6.09 -3.99
N ASP A 90 -19.00 -5.01 -3.49
CA ASP A 90 -18.58 -4.28 -2.29
C ASP A 90 -19.77 -3.77 -1.48
N SER A 91 -19.49 -3.17 -0.31
CA SER A 91 -20.49 -2.69 0.62
C SER A 91 -21.26 -1.45 0.16
N THR A 92 -20.83 -0.79 -0.92
CA THR A 92 -21.47 0.44 -1.44
C THR A 92 -22.58 0.15 -2.45
N GLN A 93 -22.68 -1.12 -2.91
CA GLN A 93 -23.67 -1.55 -3.89
C GLN A 93 -25.00 -1.93 -3.24
N SER A 94 -26.12 -1.62 -3.92
CA SER A 94 -27.43 -2.12 -3.56
C SER A 94 -27.55 -3.63 -3.82
N LYS A 95 -28.56 -4.28 -3.22
CA LYS A 95 -28.84 -5.72 -3.45
C LYS A 95 -29.10 -6.00 -4.94
N GLU A 96 -29.83 -5.13 -5.62
CA GLU A 96 -30.15 -5.24 -7.05
C GLU A 96 -28.88 -5.15 -7.92
N GLN A 97 -27.96 -4.25 -7.57
CA GLN A 97 -26.68 -4.13 -8.26
C GLN A 97 -25.83 -5.40 -8.09
N GLN A 98 -25.78 -5.96 -6.89
CA GLN A 98 -25.07 -7.21 -6.63
C GLN A 98 -25.72 -8.38 -7.38
N GLN A 99 -27.06 -8.47 -7.42
CA GLN A 99 -27.77 -9.49 -8.18
C GLN A 99 -27.46 -9.45 -9.68
N ARG A 100 -27.36 -8.26 -10.27
CA ARG A 100 -26.93 -8.10 -11.67
C ARG A 100 -25.54 -8.67 -11.90
N VAL A 101 -24.59 -8.43 -10.98
CA VAL A 101 -23.26 -9.02 -11.08
C VAL A 101 -23.31 -10.54 -11.02
N TYR A 102 -24.13 -11.13 -10.13
CA TYR A 102 -24.31 -12.59 -10.06
C TYR A 102 -24.94 -13.16 -11.34
N GLN A 103 -25.87 -12.45 -11.97
CA GLN A 103 -26.42 -12.86 -13.27
C GLN A 103 -25.34 -12.84 -14.37
N GLN A 104 -24.51 -11.80 -14.42
CA GLN A 104 -23.38 -11.73 -15.36
C GLN A 104 -22.36 -12.85 -15.13
N LEU A 105 -22.06 -13.20 -13.87
CA LEU A 105 -21.18 -14.32 -13.52
C LEU A 105 -21.76 -15.66 -14.02
N LYS A 106 -23.05 -15.92 -13.81
CA LYS A 106 -23.74 -17.13 -14.30
C LYS A 106 -23.72 -17.24 -15.83
N ALA A 107 -23.82 -16.09 -16.50
CA ALA A 107 -23.75 -16.02 -17.98
C ALA A 107 -22.32 -16.11 -18.54
N GLY A 108 -21.27 -16.23 -17.69
CA GLY A 108 -19.87 -16.22 -18.11
C GLY A 108 -19.37 -14.88 -18.62
N ASN A 109 -20.07 -13.79 -18.30
CA ASN A 109 -19.76 -12.42 -18.77
C ASN A 109 -18.86 -11.62 -17.82
N VAL A 110 -18.16 -12.28 -16.89
CA VAL A 110 -17.18 -11.65 -16.00
C VAL A 110 -15.89 -12.44 -16.02
N THR A 111 -14.79 -11.78 -16.35
CA THR A 111 -13.43 -12.34 -16.35
C THR A 111 -12.68 -11.95 -15.06
N LEU A 112 -12.85 -10.70 -14.60
CA LEU A 112 -12.28 -10.22 -13.34
C LEU A 112 -13.39 -9.77 -12.40
N LEU A 113 -13.46 -10.39 -11.23
CA LEU A 113 -14.34 -9.97 -10.15
C LEU A 113 -13.52 -9.38 -9.02
N TYR A 114 -13.72 -8.09 -8.76
CA TYR A 114 -13.16 -7.41 -7.59
C TYR A 114 -14.11 -7.54 -6.41
N VAL A 115 -13.58 -7.95 -5.26
CA VAL A 115 -14.36 -8.17 -4.05
C VAL A 115 -13.64 -7.56 -2.86
N SER A 116 -14.39 -6.85 -2.00
CA SER A 116 -13.84 -6.41 -0.73
C SER A 116 -13.77 -7.59 0.27
N PRO A 117 -12.78 -7.61 1.18
CA PRO A 117 -12.54 -8.75 2.07
C PRO A 117 -13.79 -9.16 2.89
N GLU A 118 -14.57 -8.17 3.37
CA GLU A 118 -15.79 -8.40 4.14
C GLU A 118 -16.90 -9.10 3.34
N ARG A 119 -16.83 -9.05 2.00
CA ARG A 119 -17.80 -9.70 1.12
C ARG A 119 -17.42 -11.13 0.77
N LEU A 120 -16.20 -11.53 1.03
CA LEU A 120 -15.72 -12.87 0.71
C LEU A 120 -16.51 -13.98 1.40
N ALA A 121 -16.86 -13.75 2.68
CA ALA A 121 -17.60 -14.72 3.49
C ALA A 121 -19.03 -14.99 2.96
N VAL A 122 -19.62 -14.05 2.22
CA VAL A 122 -20.99 -14.16 1.69
C VAL A 122 -21.02 -14.48 0.20
N LEU A 123 -19.88 -14.71 -0.45
CA LEU A 123 -19.84 -15.18 -1.83
C LEU A 123 -20.40 -16.60 -1.92
N PRO A 124 -21.31 -16.87 -2.85
CA PRO A 124 -21.84 -18.23 -3.07
C PRO A 124 -20.72 -19.20 -3.49
N ASN A 125 -20.81 -20.46 -3.04
CA ASN A 125 -19.82 -21.49 -3.38
C ASN A 125 -19.65 -21.69 -4.89
N TRP A 126 -20.74 -21.60 -5.67
CA TRP A 126 -20.67 -21.72 -7.13
C TRP A 126 -19.81 -20.61 -7.79
N VAL A 127 -19.61 -19.44 -7.14
CA VAL A 127 -18.65 -18.41 -7.60
C VAL A 127 -17.23 -18.83 -7.24
N ALA A 128 -17.03 -19.32 -6.00
CA ALA A 128 -15.74 -19.81 -5.54
C ALA A 128 -15.20 -20.93 -6.44
N ASP A 129 -16.06 -21.86 -6.84
CA ASP A 129 -15.71 -23.01 -7.68
C ASP A 129 -15.28 -22.64 -9.13
N GLN A 130 -15.55 -21.43 -9.59
CA GLN A 130 -15.12 -20.93 -10.91
C GLN A 130 -13.74 -20.24 -10.88
N VAL A 131 -13.22 -19.94 -9.69
CA VAL A 131 -11.99 -19.15 -9.54
C VAL A 131 -10.77 -20.00 -9.88
N TRP A 132 -10.05 -19.63 -10.92
CA TRP A 132 -8.77 -20.25 -11.26
C TRP A 132 -7.56 -19.47 -10.72
N LEU A 133 -7.70 -18.14 -10.58
CA LEU A 133 -6.70 -17.24 -10.05
C LEU A 133 -7.29 -16.37 -8.95
N LEU A 134 -6.72 -16.45 -7.76
CA LEU A 134 -7.03 -15.59 -6.64
C LEU A 134 -5.90 -14.56 -6.48
N VAL A 135 -6.23 -13.30 -6.66
CA VAL A 135 -5.30 -12.17 -6.44
C VAL A 135 -5.65 -11.52 -5.11
N VAL A 136 -4.69 -11.44 -4.20
CA VAL A 136 -4.84 -10.79 -2.90
C VAL A 136 -3.95 -9.55 -2.88
N ASP A 137 -4.55 -8.37 -3.05
CA ASP A 137 -3.80 -7.12 -2.93
C ASP A 137 -3.69 -6.70 -1.46
N GLU A 138 -2.64 -5.96 -1.14
CA GLU A 138 -2.25 -5.57 0.22
C GLU A 138 -2.25 -6.74 1.21
N CYS A 139 -1.71 -7.89 0.79
CA CYS A 139 -1.72 -9.14 1.55
C CYS A 139 -1.08 -9.03 2.95
N HIS A 140 -0.27 -8.00 3.22
CA HIS A 140 0.27 -7.72 4.55
C HIS A 140 -0.82 -7.46 5.60
N CYS A 141 -2.05 -7.10 5.18
CA CYS A 141 -3.19 -6.92 6.09
C CYS A 141 -3.57 -8.22 6.82
N VAL A 142 -3.17 -9.39 6.32
CA VAL A 142 -3.43 -10.71 6.95
C VAL A 142 -2.66 -10.85 8.27
N SER A 143 -1.42 -10.36 8.33
CA SER A 143 -0.53 -10.48 9.50
C SER A 143 -0.39 -9.18 10.31
N ALA A 144 -0.95 -8.07 9.81
CA ALA A 144 -0.87 -6.78 10.47
C ALA A 144 -1.91 -6.63 11.57
N TRP A 145 -1.53 -6.00 12.69
CA TRP A 145 -2.41 -5.63 13.80
C TRP A 145 -2.44 -4.10 13.97
N GLY A 146 -3.37 -3.61 14.77
CA GLY A 146 -3.54 -2.16 14.96
C GLY A 146 -4.28 -1.49 13.80
N ASN A 147 -3.83 -0.31 13.38
CA ASN A 147 -4.53 0.50 12.37
C ASN A 147 -4.59 -0.13 10.97
N SER A 148 -3.73 -1.10 10.67
CA SER A 148 -3.70 -1.80 9.39
C SER A 148 -4.44 -3.13 9.43
N PHE A 149 -4.87 -3.60 10.60
CA PHE A 149 -5.56 -4.87 10.77
C PHE A 149 -6.93 -4.89 10.12
N ARG A 150 -7.18 -5.93 9.33
CA ARG A 150 -8.49 -6.23 8.74
C ARG A 150 -8.85 -7.68 9.01
N ALA A 151 -9.67 -7.93 10.02
CA ALA A 151 -10.11 -9.27 10.44
C ALA A 151 -10.65 -10.11 9.28
N ASP A 152 -11.25 -9.48 8.26
CA ASP A 152 -11.80 -10.18 7.11
C ASP A 152 -10.74 -10.79 6.19
N TYR A 153 -9.47 -10.35 6.27
CA TYR A 153 -8.39 -11.02 5.55
C TYR A 153 -8.06 -12.41 6.10
N LEU A 154 -8.30 -12.66 7.39
CA LEU A 154 -8.12 -13.98 7.99
C LEU A 154 -9.08 -15.03 7.40
N LYS A 155 -10.21 -14.59 6.85
CA LYS A 155 -11.20 -15.46 6.21
C LYS A 155 -10.81 -15.91 4.80
N ILE A 156 -9.69 -15.41 4.25
CA ILE A 156 -9.25 -15.78 2.89
C ILE A 156 -8.82 -17.24 2.84
N GLY A 157 -8.07 -17.70 3.85
CA GLY A 157 -7.69 -19.12 3.95
C GLY A 157 -8.90 -20.05 3.98
N ASP A 158 -9.87 -19.78 4.85
CA ASP A 158 -11.14 -20.53 4.92
C ASP A 158 -11.91 -20.51 3.59
N PHE A 159 -11.84 -19.38 2.88
CA PHE A 159 -12.45 -19.26 1.55
C PHE A 159 -11.73 -20.18 0.54
N VAL A 160 -10.41 -20.25 0.55
CA VAL A 160 -9.62 -21.13 -0.32
C VAL A 160 -9.88 -22.61 0.01
N GLU A 161 -9.94 -22.97 1.30
CA GLU A 161 -10.18 -24.35 1.75
C GLU A 161 -11.55 -24.91 1.32
N ARG A 162 -12.58 -24.06 1.24
CA ARG A 162 -13.93 -24.49 0.80
C ARG A 162 -14.12 -24.60 -0.72
N MET A 163 -13.11 -24.19 -1.52
CA MET A 163 -13.15 -24.36 -2.98
C MET A 163 -12.96 -25.82 -3.39
N ARG A 164 -13.65 -26.27 -4.44
CA ARG A 164 -13.49 -27.64 -4.98
C ARG A 164 -12.08 -27.90 -5.51
N SER A 165 -11.45 -26.90 -6.08
CA SER A 165 -10.08 -26.96 -6.57
C SER A 165 -9.30 -25.78 -6.05
N HIS A 166 -8.03 -26.01 -5.67
CA HIS A 166 -7.14 -24.94 -5.22
C HIS A 166 -6.85 -23.97 -6.37
N PRO A 167 -7.16 -22.68 -6.23
CA PRO A 167 -6.82 -21.67 -7.25
C PRO A 167 -5.31 -21.41 -7.25
N THR A 168 -4.79 -20.85 -8.34
CA THR A 168 -3.47 -20.22 -8.27
C THR A 168 -3.58 -18.95 -7.45
N ILE A 169 -2.67 -18.72 -6.49
CA ILE A 169 -2.71 -17.56 -5.59
C ILE A 169 -1.59 -16.58 -5.94
N LEU A 170 -1.97 -15.33 -6.19
CA LEU A 170 -1.06 -14.20 -6.31
C LEU A 170 -1.28 -13.24 -5.13
N ALA A 171 -0.40 -13.28 -4.14
CA ALA A 171 -0.39 -12.34 -3.02
C ALA A 171 0.52 -11.15 -3.35
N MET A 172 0.04 -9.93 -3.18
CA MET A 172 0.80 -8.72 -3.52
C MET A 172 0.81 -7.73 -2.36
N THR A 173 1.97 -7.10 -2.14
CA THR A 173 2.10 -6.01 -1.18
C THR A 173 3.27 -5.09 -1.52
N ALA A 174 3.26 -3.87 -0.97
CA ALA A 174 4.41 -2.98 -1.02
C ALA A 174 5.45 -3.29 0.08
N SER A 175 5.03 -3.91 1.16
CA SER A 175 5.87 -4.15 2.34
C SER A 175 5.41 -5.38 3.09
N ALA A 176 6.28 -6.38 3.15
CA ALA A 176 6.16 -7.54 4.04
C ALA A 176 7.55 -7.85 4.60
N PRO A 177 7.78 -7.56 5.89
CA PRO A 177 9.01 -7.96 6.57
C PRO A 177 9.25 -9.47 6.43
N PRO A 178 10.51 -9.92 6.41
CA PRO A 178 10.84 -11.34 6.22
C PRO A 178 10.11 -12.28 7.17
N GLU A 179 9.96 -11.87 8.42
CA GLU A 179 9.30 -12.63 9.49
C GLU A 179 7.79 -12.82 9.30
N ASP A 180 7.15 -12.04 8.42
CA ASP A 180 5.71 -12.16 8.14
C ASP A 180 5.39 -13.04 6.95
N ARG A 181 6.34 -13.25 6.05
CA ARG A 181 6.09 -13.83 4.72
C ARG A 181 5.54 -15.24 4.78
N GLU A 182 6.10 -16.06 5.65
CA GLU A 182 5.64 -17.42 5.85
C GLU A 182 4.24 -17.47 6.46
N GLN A 183 4.00 -16.67 7.49
CA GLN A 183 2.69 -16.55 8.11
C GLN A 183 1.62 -16.06 7.12
N ILE A 184 1.94 -15.06 6.28
CA ILE A 184 1.03 -14.58 5.22
C ILE A 184 0.73 -15.72 4.24
N ALA A 185 1.74 -16.47 3.79
CA ALA A 185 1.54 -17.58 2.86
C ALA A 185 0.64 -18.67 3.45
N GLN A 186 0.85 -19.05 4.71
CA GLN A 186 0.03 -20.03 5.44
C GLN A 186 -1.42 -19.55 5.59
N LEU A 187 -1.63 -18.32 6.07
CA LEU A 187 -2.97 -17.74 6.28
C LEU A 187 -3.76 -17.55 4.98
N LEU A 188 -3.09 -17.41 3.84
CA LEU A 188 -3.71 -17.34 2.52
C LEU A 188 -3.92 -18.73 1.88
N GLY A 189 -3.47 -19.81 2.51
CA GLY A 189 -3.56 -21.17 1.97
C GLY A 189 -2.64 -21.41 0.77
N MET A 190 -1.52 -20.67 0.61
CA MET A 190 -0.58 -20.85 -0.50
C MET A 190 0.17 -22.19 -0.35
N LYS A 191 0.24 -22.96 -1.44
CA LYS A 191 0.93 -24.28 -1.44
C LYS A 191 2.40 -24.19 -1.75
N ASP A 192 2.82 -23.29 -2.65
CA ASP A 192 4.19 -23.14 -3.13
C ASP A 192 4.52 -21.64 -3.21
N GLY A 193 4.45 -20.99 -2.03
CA GLY A 193 4.51 -19.54 -1.88
C GLY A 193 5.90 -18.93 -2.14
N LYS A 194 6.39 -19.00 -3.39
CA LYS A 194 7.65 -18.32 -3.72
C LYS A 194 7.53 -16.82 -3.61
N VAL A 195 8.37 -16.23 -2.77
CA VAL A 195 8.49 -14.78 -2.64
C VAL A 195 9.35 -14.21 -3.77
N LEU A 196 8.80 -13.27 -4.53
CA LEU A 196 9.51 -12.46 -5.50
C LEU A 196 9.58 -11.03 -4.98
N GLN A 197 10.73 -10.61 -4.49
CA GLN A 197 10.95 -9.26 -4.02
C GLN A 197 11.59 -8.40 -5.12
N GLN A 198 10.97 -7.26 -5.42
CA GLN A 198 11.55 -6.23 -6.28
C GLN A 198 12.49 -5.36 -5.45
N ASN A 199 13.44 -4.70 -6.13
CA ASN A 199 14.22 -3.65 -5.48
C ASN A 199 13.29 -2.53 -4.99
N LEU A 200 13.22 -2.35 -3.67
CA LEU A 200 12.41 -1.34 -3.00
C LEU A 200 13.09 0.03 -2.98
N TYR A 201 14.39 0.09 -3.30
CA TYR A 201 15.11 1.38 -3.36
C TYR A 201 14.57 2.26 -4.49
N ARG A 202 14.18 3.48 -4.11
CA ARG A 202 13.70 4.52 -5.03
C ARG A 202 14.70 5.67 -5.04
N SER A 203 15.45 5.82 -6.13
CA SER A 203 16.47 6.88 -6.28
C SER A 203 15.87 8.29 -6.27
N ASN A 204 14.60 8.44 -6.66
CA ASN A 204 13.87 9.70 -6.66
C ASN A 204 13.29 10.08 -5.28
N LEU A 205 13.24 9.17 -4.30
CA LEU A 205 12.66 9.40 -2.98
C LEU A 205 13.74 9.58 -1.91
N ARG A 206 13.78 10.74 -1.27
CA ARG A 206 14.75 11.07 -0.22
C ARG A 206 14.13 10.99 1.15
N PHE A 207 14.67 10.15 2.02
CA PHE A 207 14.28 10.09 3.43
C PHE A 207 15.06 11.09 4.26
N LEU A 208 14.33 11.92 4.99
CA LEU A 208 14.89 12.92 5.90
C LEU A 208 14.31 12.68 7.29
N LYS A 209 15.09 12.92 8.34
CA LYS A 209 14.58 12.90 9.72
C LYS A 209 15.01 14.17 10.47
N CYS A 210 14.13 14.64 11.33
CA CYS A 210 14.32 15.76 12.23
C CYS A 210 13.85 15.38 13.62
N PHE A 211 14.53 15.89 14.64
CA PHE A 211 14.12 15.76 16.03
C PHE A 211 13.25 16.94 16.44
N ALA A 212 12.21 16.68 17.23
CA ALA A 212 11.37 17.68 17.87
C ALA A 212 11.11 17.31 19.32
N SER A 213 11.32 18.25 20.24
CA SER A 213 11.10 18.10 21.67
C SER A 213 9.63 18.32 22.08
N SER A 214 8.86 18.97 21.23
CA SER A 214 7.47 19.35 21.51
C SER A 214 6.61 19.38 20.24
N ARG A 215 5.27 19.35 20.43
CA ARG A 215 4.32 19.54 19.34
C ARG A 215 4.45 20.88 18.64
N GLN A 216 4.78 21.92 19.37
CA GLN A 216 5.03 23.25 18.77
C GLN A 216 6.24 23.22 17.83
N GLU A 217 7.28 22.51 18.22
CA GLU A 217 8.44 22.31 17.37
C GLU A 217 8.15 21.44 16.15
N GLN A 218 7.34 20.39 16.29
CA GLN A 218 6.84 19.60 15.14
C GLN A 218 6.11 20.51 14.13
N LEU A 219 5.22 21.40 14.61
CA LEU A 219 4.52 22.38 13.75
C LEU A 219 5.48 23.37 13.10
N ARG A 220 6.48 23.88 13.85
CA ARG A 220 7.50 24.79 13.32
C ARG A 220 8.31 24.14 12.21
N LEU A 221 8.74 22.89 12.40
CA LEU A 221 9.46 22.11 11.40
C LEU A 221 8.58 21.84 10.18
N THR A 222 7.33 21.46 10.37
CA THR A 222 6.36 21.27 9.29
C THR A 222 6.24 22.52 8.43
N ARG A 223 5.98 23.69 9.03
CA ARG A 223 5.91 24.98 8.31
C ARG A 223 7.23 25.32 7.59
N ARG A 224 8.38 24.97 8.19
CA ARG A 224 9.71 25.17 7.56
C ARG A 224 9.83 24.34 6.28
N TYR A 225 9.40 23.07 6.31
CA TYR A 225 9.46 22.20 5.13
C TYR A 225 8.46 22.62 4.05
N LEU A 226 7.24 23.01 4.40
CA LEU A 226 6.26 23.55 3.46
C LEU A 226 6.82 24.78 2.72
N ARG A 227 7.37 25.77 3.45
CA ARG A 227 7.95 26.99 2.85
C ARG A 227 9.17 26.70 1.99
N LYS A 228 10.03 25.76 2.41
CA LYS A 228 11.31 25.50 1.73
C LYS A 228 11.14 24.76 0.41
N HIS A 229 10.11 23.93 0.28
CA HIS A 229 10.08 22.96 -0.82
C HIS A 229 9.05 23.29 -1.91
N HIS A 230 8.17 24.30 -1.71
CA HIS A 230 7.17 24.72 -2.71
C HIS A 230 6.57 23.52 -3.46
N ALA A 231 6.17 22.50 -2.68
CA ALA A 231 5.69 21.24 -3.20
C ALA A 231 4.36 21.45 -3.94
N HIS A 232 4.16 20.73 -5.05
CA HIS A 232 2.87 20.75 -5.75
C HIS A 232 1.77 20.20 -4.85
N THR A 233 2.03 19.04 -4.23
CA THR A 233 1.13 18.48 -3.23
C THR A 233 1.94 17.92 -2.07
N THR A 234 1.56 18.28 -0.84
CA THR A 234 2.13 17.77 0.40
C THR A 234 1.12 16.93 1.15
N ILE A 235 1.51 15.73 1.58
CA ILE A 235 0.75 14.92 2.53
C ILE A 235 1.43 14.97 3.90
N ILE A 236 0.64 15.29 4.94
CA ILE A 236 1.09 15.31 6.33
C ILE A 236 0.35 14.21 7.08
N PHE A 237 1.06 13.16 7.46
CA PHE A 237 0.47 12.04 8.18
C PHE A 237 0.47 12.26 9.69
N CYS A 238 -0.68 12.07 10.32
CA CYS A 238 -0.91 12.13 11.76
C CYS A 238 -1.40 10.77 12.28
N SER A 239 -1.10 10.48 13.55
CA SER A 239 -1.45 9.20 14.17
C SER A 239 -2.95 9.01 14.44
N THR A 240 -3.70 10.10 14.66
CA THR A 240 -5.12 10.08 15.00
C THR A 240 -5.90 11.15 14.22
N THR A 241 -7.20 10.98 14.13
CA THR A 241 -8.11 11.96 13.52
C THR A 241 -8.06 13.31 14.22
N ASP A 242 -7.98 13.32 15.55
CA ASP A 242 -7.94 14.55 16.33
C ASP A 242 -6.61 15.28 16.15
N ALA A 243 -5.50 14.53 16.06
CA ALA A 243 -4.20 15.10 15.73
C ALA A 243 -4.23 15.73 14.33
N ALA A 244 -4.83 15.05 13.34
CA ALA A 244 -4.93 15.58 11.97
C ALA A 244 -5.77 16.87 11.92
N LYS A 245 -6.94 16.90 12.57
CA LYS A 245 -7.78 18.10 12.66
C LYS A 245 -7.06 19.26 13.33
N ALA A 246 -6.35 19.01 14.44
CA ALA A 246 -5.64 20.04 15.16
C ALA A 246 -4.44 20.59 14.37
N VAL A 247 -3.69 19.72 13.65
CA VAL A 247 -2.59 20.17 12.78
C VAL A 247 -3.13 20.98 11.60
N ALA A 248 -4.22 20.53 10.98
CA ALA A 248 -4.85 21.26 9.90
C ALA A 248 -5.35 22.65 10.32
N LYS A 249 -5.98 22.75 11.50
CA LYS A 249 -6.42 24.03 12.08
C LYS A 249 -5.25 25.01 12.24
N GLU A 250 -4.11 24.53 12.75
CA GLU A 250 -2.92 25.35 12.94
C GLU A 250 -2.27 25.74 11.60
N LEU A 251 -2.25 24.87 10.61
CA LEU A 251 -1.71 25.16 9.29
C LEU A 251 -2.61 26.10 8.50
N ASN A 252 -3.92 26.00 8.64
CA ASN A 252 -4.88 26.85 7.94
C ASN A 252 -4.73 28.36 8.33
N LYS A 253 -4.16 28.66 9.53
CA LYS A 253 -3.79 30.05 9.90
C LYS A 253 -2.72 30.63 8.98
N SER A 254 -1.83 29.78 8.45
CA SER A 254 -0.71 30.21 7.59
C SER A 254 -0.96 29.95 6.10
N TYR A 255 -1.88 29.06 5.78
CA TYR A 255 -2.25 28.63 4.43
C TYR A 255 -3.78 28.57 4.31
N PRO A 256 -4.46 29.74 4.40
CA PRO A 256 -5.92 29.81 4.41
C PRO A 256 -6.50 29.27 3.09
N GLY A 257 -7.45 28.37 3.22
CA GLY A 257 -8.14 27.80 2.05
C GLY A 257 -7.38 26.70 1.30
N ASP A 258 -6.12 26.39 1.64
CA ASP A 258 -5.30 25.40 0.93
C ASP A 258 -5.07 24.08 1.72
N VAL A 259 -5.63 23.97 2.92
CA VAL A 259 -5.48 22.79 3.78
C VAL A 259 -6.74 21.93 3.75
N ALA A 260 -6.60 20.65 3.43
CA ALA A 260 -7.66 19.65 3.54
C ALA A 260 -7.34 18.62 4.65
N VAL A 261 -8.37 18.03 5.24
CA VAL A 261 -8.25 16.93 6.21
C VAL A 261 -8.85 15.66 5.61
N TYR A 262 -8.14 14.54 5.73
CA TYR A 262 -8.63 13.23 5.29
C TYR A 262 -8.49 12.16 6.39
N HIS A 263 -9.57 11.46 6.73
CA HIS A 263 -9.55 10.42 7.76
C HIS A 263 -10.37 9.16 7.42
N GLY A 264 -10.54 8.85 6.14
CA GLY A 264 -11.12 7.59 5.65
C GLY A 264 -12.64 7.40 5.83
N ARG A 265 -13.29 8.22 6.66
CA ARG A 265 -14.74 8.18 6.89
C ARG A 265 -15.51 9.31 6.18
N ASP A 266 -14.79 10.25 5.58
CA ASP A 266 -15.35 11.46 4.98
C ASP A 266 -15.26 11.43 3.45
N LYS A 267 -16.34 10.98 2.81
CA LYS A 267 -16.48 10.96 1.34
C LYS A 267 -16.43 12.34 0.68
N ARG A 268 -16.72 13.41 1.43
CA ARG A 268 -16.72 14.78 0.90
C ARG A 268 -15.29 15.30 0.73
N SER A 269 -14.45 15.06 1.73
CA SER A 269 -13.02 15.37 1.66
C SER A 269 -12.32 14.59 0.55
N GLU A 270 -12.71 13.35 0.29
CA GLU A 270 -12.17 12.53 -0.78
C GLU A 270 -12.42 13.14 -2.18
N LYS A 271 -13.64 13.61 -2.46
CA LYS A 271 -13.95 14.27 -3.73
C LYS A 271 -13.13 15.55 -3.94
N GLN A 272 -12.97 16.36 -2.90
CA GLN A 272 -12.17 17.60 -2.95
C GLN A 272 -10.68 17.30 -3.21
N LEU A 273 -10.16 16.22 -2.62
CA LEU A 273 -8.77 15.78 -2.83
C LEU A 273 -8.54 15.32 -4.28
N LEU A 274 -9.47 14.56 -4.83
CA LEU A 274 -9.40 14.09 -6.22
C LEU A 274 -9.54 15.21 -7.24
N ALA A 275 -10.24 16.29 -6.88
CA ALA A 275 -10.36 17.48 -7.72
C ALA A 275 -9.07 18.32 -7.77
N GLY A 276 -8.08 18.04 -6.91
CA GLY A 276 -6.79 18.77 -6.90
C GLY A 276 -6.87 20.22 -6.40
N GLU A 277 -7.95 20.57 -5.69
CA GLU A 277 -8.20 21.93 -5.22
C GLU A 277 -7.32 22.35 -4.03
N LYS A 278 -6.68 21.39 -3.37
CA LYS A 278 -5.88 21.59 -2.15
C LYS A 278 -4.49 21.00 -2.29
N HIS A 279 -3.49 21.76 -1.89
CA HIS A 279 -2.08 21.35 -1.99
C HIS A 279 -1.51 20.78 -0.68
N ILE A 280 -2.15 21.08 0.47
CA ILE A 280 -1.73 20.56 1.78
C ILE A 280 -2.81 19.64 2.31
N ILE A 281 -2.49 18.35 2.40
CA ILE A 281 -3.40 17.31 2.85
C ILE A 281 -2.92 16.78 4.20
N VAL A 282 -3.69 17.00 5.26
CA VAL A 282 -3.42 16.44 6.58
C VAL A 282 -4.27 15.19 6.75
N ALA A 283 -3.64 14.03 6.93
CA ALA A 283 -4.34 12.76 6.88
C ALA A 283 -3.92 11.81 7.99
N THR A 284 -4.79 10.85 8.29
CA THR A 284 -4.44 9.63 9.02
C THR A 284 -3.88 8.57 8.06
N ASN A 285 -3.45 7.42 8.61
CA ASN A 285 -2.95 6.28 7.83
C ASN A 285 -3.97 5.76 6.79
N ALA A 286 -5.25 6.07 6.93
CA ALA A 286 -6.27 5.74 5.93
C ALA A 286 -5.93 6.24 4.51
N LEU A 287 -5.20 7.35 4.39
CA LEU A 287 -4.71 7.84 3.10
C LEU A 287 -3.51 7.04 2.57
N ALA A 288 -2.75 6.36 3.44
CA ALA A 288 -1.63 5.53 3.02
C ALA A 288 -2.06 4.33 2.17
N MET A 289 -3.32 3.93 2.27
CA MET A 289 -3.93 2.87 1.47
C MET A 289 -5.12 3.48 0.70
N GLY A 290 -5.07 3.76 -0.57
CA GLY A 290 -6.29 3.87 -1.32
C GLY A 290 -6.53 5.02 -2.27
N VAL A 291 -6.19 6.23 -1.96
CA VAL A 291 -6.46 7.36 -2.88
C VAL A 291 -5.26 7.55 -3.80
N ASP A 292 -5.49 7.61 -5.10
CA ASP A 292 -4.43 7.90 -6.07
C ASP A 292 -4.31 9.41 -6.25
N LEU A 293 -3.37 9.99 -5.50
CA LEU A 293 -3.03 11.41 -5.58
C LEU A 293 -1.86 11.60 -6.53
N HIS A 294 -2.04 12.46 -7.50
CA HIS A 294 -1.00 12.85 -8.46
C HIS A 294 -0.12 13.99 -7.89
N ASN A 295 1.08 14.13 -8.44
CA ASN A 295 1.99 15.24 -8.14
C ASN A 295 2.36 15.42 -6.66
N VAL A 296 2.35 14.33 -5.86
CA VAL A 296 2.82 14.40 -4.48
C VAL A 296 4.35 14.33 -4.48
N ASP A 297 5.00 15.38 -4.02
CA ASP A 297 6.47 15.45 -3.95
C ASP A 297 7.01 15.67 -2.54
N LEU A 298 6.14 15.92 -1.56
CA LEU A 298 6.50 16.00 -0.16
C LEU A 298 5.53 15.18 0.71
N VAL A 299 6.09 14.27 1.50
CA VAL A 299 5.39 13.58 2.59
C VAL A 299 6.04 13.99 3.91
N ILE A 300 5.24 14.41 4.88
CA ILE A 300 5.69 14.71 6.24
C ILE A 300 5.00 13.74 7.19
N LEU A 301 5.78 12.96 7.91
CA LEU A 301 5.31 12.14 9.01
C LEU A 301 5.36 13.01 10.28
N PHE A 302 4.24 13.63 10.61
CA PHE A 302 4.12 14.55 11.74
C PHE A 302 4.27 13.80 13.06
N ASN A 303 3.68 12.60 13.15
CA ASN A 303 3.89 11.69 14.26
C ASN A 303 4.67 10.44 13.78
N MET A 304 5.36 9.79 14.69
CA MET A 304 6.07 8.54 14.44
C MET A 304 5.10 7.45 13.98
N PRO A 305 5.34 6.76 12.84
CA PRO A 305 4.60 5.57 12.44
C PRO A 305 4.77 4.41 13.43
N ALA A 306 3.99 3.35 13.30
CA ALA A 306 4.11 2.17 14.14
C ALA A 306 5.28 1.25 13.73
N SER A 307 5.72 1.33 12.47
CA SER A 307 6.80 0.48 11.94
C SER A 307 7.51 1.11 10.75
N ALA A 308 8.66 0.57 10.37
CA ALA A 308 9.36 0.94 9.13
C ALA A 308 8.54 0.61 7.88
N SER A 309 7.72 -0.45 7.94
CA SER A 309 6.79 -0.84 6.89
C SER A 309 5.72 0.25 6.64
N GLU A 310 5.08 0.72 7.72
CA GLU A 310 4.11 1.81 7.66
C GLU A 310 4.76 3.11 7.15
N LEU A 311 5.96 3.43 7.65
CA LEU A 311 6.75 4.56 7.16
C LEU A 311 6.99 4.48 5.66
N TYR A 312 7.43 3.32 5.16
CA TYR A 312 7.73 3.12 3.74
C TYR A 312 6.47 3.22 2.87
N GLN A 313 5.33 2.71 3.32
CA GLN A 313 4.04 2.86 2.63
C GLN A 313 3.59 4.31 2.53
N MET A 314 3.65 5.06 3.64
CA MET A 314 3.34 6.48 3.67
C MET A 314 4.27 7.27 2.74
N ALA A 315 5.58 7.03 2.82
CA ALA A 315 6.58 7.64 1.95
C ALA A 315 6.35 7.32 0.48
N GLY A 316 5.84 6.11 0.20
CA GLY A 316 5.52 5.62 -1.14
C GLY A 316 4.45 6.43 -1.87
N ARG A 317 3.72 7.29 -1.15
CA ARG A 317 2.76 8.23 -1.76
C ARG A 317 3.45 9.32 -2.57
N ALA A 318 4.67 9.69 -2.23
CA ALA A 318 5.42 10.70 -2.94
C ALA A 318 6.21 10.13 -4.14
N GLY A 319 6.34 10.93 -5.19
CA GLY A 319 7.18 10.65 -6.36
C GLY A 319 6.76 9.41 -7.15
N ARG A 320 5.48 9.12 -7.26
CA ARG A 320 4.97 7.92 -7.96
C ARG A 320 5.31 7.90 -9.45
N GLU A 321 5.36 9.05 -10.07
CA GLU A 321 5.63 9.23 -11.50
C GLU A 321 7.14 9.34 -11.80
N GLY A 322 8.01 9.17 -10.78
CA GLY A 322 9.46 9.26 -10.92
C GLY A 322 10.03 10.64 -10.63
N GLN A 323 9.20 11.66 -10.38
CA GLN A 323 9.64 12.99 -10.00
C GLN A 323 10.40 12.97 -8.65
N PRO A 324 11.35 13.90 -8.43
CA PRO A 324 12.05 14.02 -7.17
C PRO A 324 11.08 14.25 -6.00
N ALA A 325 11.19 13.44 -4.96
CA ALA A 325 10.29 13.52 -3.82
C ALA A 325 11.03 13.38 -2.48
N ARG A 326 10.39 13.83 -1.41
CA ARG A 326 10.93 13.77 -0.05
C ARG A 326 9.92 13.18 0.92
N CYS A 327 10.42 12.36 1.84
CA CYS A 327 9.71 11.95 3.04
C CYS A 327 10.46 12.48 4.26
N VAL A 328 9.81 13.29 5.07
CA VAL A 328 10.36 13.90 6.27
C VAL A 328 9.71 13.26 7.50
N LEU A 329 10.47 12.52 8.27
CA LEU A 329 10.06 12.00 9.56
C LEU A 329 10.40 13.04 10.64
N ILE A 330 9.40 13.56 11.32
CA ILE A 330 9.59 14.45 12.48
C ILE A 330 9.44 13.59 13.74
N TYR A 331 10.57 13.15 14.28
CA TYR A 331 10.62 12.29 15.46
C TYR A 331 10.49 13.09 16.75
N ASN A 332 9.46 12.76 17.54
CA ASN A 332 9.28 13.22 18.90
C ASN A 332 9.20 11.99 19.82
N PRO A 333 10.04 11.85 20.85
CA PRO A 333 10.02 10.71 21.77
C PRO A 333 8.66 10.45 22.43
N LYS A 334 7.82 11.49 22.62
CA LYS A 334 6.47 11.33 23.15
C LYS A 334 5.55 10.57 22.19
N ASP A 335 5.81 10.61 20.87
CA ASP A 335 5.04 9.85 19.89
C ASP A 335 5.25 8.33 20.08
N TYR A 336 6.47 7.90 20.46
CA TYR A 336 6.75 6.51 20.82
C TYR A 336 5.89 6.07 21.98
N GLN A 337 5.80 6.85 23.07
CA GLN A 337 4.97 6.53 24.23
C GLN A 337 3.50 6.39 23.85
N THR A 338 2.98 7.30 23.02
CA THR A 338 1.61 7.24 22.51
C THR A 338 1.36 5.97 21.69
N ARG A 339 2.28 5.60 20.80
CA ARG A 339 2.19 4.37 20.00
C ARG A 339 2.29 3.13 20.87
N TYR A 340 3.23 3.10 21.80
CA TYR A 340 3.37 2.02 22.77
C TYR A 340 2.06 1.76 23.53
N TYR A 341 1.45 2.83 24.06
CA TYR A 341 0.17 2.72 24.77
C TYR A 341 -0.96 2.18 23.87
N LEU A 342 -1.05 2.65 22.62
CA LEU A 342 -2.06 2.17 21.68
C LEU A 342 -1.89 0.67 21.36
N LEU A 343 -0.66 0.20 21.23
CA LEU A 343 -0.36 -1.20 20.96
C LEU A 343 -0.65 -2.12 22.15
N GLN A 344 -0.65 -1.63 23.40
CA GLN A 344 -1.06 -2.42 24.58
C GLN A 344 -2.51 -2.90 24.49
N ASN A 345 -3.36 -2.23 23.71
CA ASN A 345 -4.76 -2.62 23.51
C ASN A 345 -4.95 -3.78 22.52
N ILE A 346 -3.88 -4.30 21.91
CA ILE A 346 -3.96 -5.50 21.08
C ILE A 346 -4.23 -6.71 21.99
N PRO A 347 -5.36 -7.43 21.82
CA PRO A 347 -5.74 -8.50 22.73
C PRO A 347 -4.76 -9.68 22.70
N GLU A 348 -4.32 -10.06 21.50
CA GLU A 348 -3.45 -11.20 21.32
C GLU A 348 -2.01 -10.88 21.74
N LYS A 349 -1.49 -11.66 22.68
CA LYS A 349 -0.17 -11.41 23.31
C LYS A 349 1.00 -11.50 22.32
N GLU A 350 0.96 -12.45 21.42
CA GLU A 350 2.02 -12.65 20.44
C GLU A 350 2.04 -11.53 19.40
N ALA A 351 0.89 -11.17 18.85
CA ALA A 351 0.74 -10.05 17.93
C ALA A 351 1.17 -8.73 18.57
N ARG A 352 0.75 -8.47 19.81
CA ARG A 352 1.19 -7.30 20.57
C ARG A 352 2.70 -7.23 20.73
N ARG A 353 3.35 -8.35 21.11
CA ARG A 353 4.82 -8.43 21.24
C ARG A 353 5.50 -8.13 19.91
N LYS A 354 4.99 -8.65 18.80
CA LYS A 354 5.52 -8.45 17.45
C LYS A 354 5.42 -6.97 17.04
N GLU A 355 4.27 -6.34 17.26
CA GLU A 355 4.08 -4.93 16.92
C GLU A 355 4.92 -3.99 17.81
N LEU A 356 5.08 -4.30 19.10
CA LEU A 356 6.00 -3.57 19.99
C LEU A 356 7.44 -3.68 19.53
N HIS A 357 7.89 -4.87 19.15
CA HIS A 357 9.24 -5.07 18.59
C HIS A 357 9.48 -4.20 17.33
N ARG A 358 8.50 -4.13 16.41
CA ARG A 358 8.57 -3.26 15.23
C ARG A 358 8.65 -1.78 15.56
N LEU A 359 7.89 -1.36 16.58
CA LEU A 359 7.95 0.01 17.08
C LEU A 359 9.33 0.34 17.67
N ASP A 360 9.92 -0.59 18.43
CA ASP A 360 11.27 -0.45 19.00
C ASP A 360 12.33 -0.34 17.89
N ARG A 361 12.24 -1.19 16.87
CA ARG A 361 13.13 -1.14 15.71
C ARG A 361 13.04 0.21 14.98
N LEU A 362 11.83 0.74 14.81
CA LEU A 362 11.67 2.07 14.20
C LEU A 362 12.22 3.18 15.10
N LYS A 363 12.07 3.08 16.43
CA LYS A 363 12.69 4.01 17.37
C LYS A 363 14.20 4.02 17.22
N GLU A 364 14.85 2.84 17.18
CA GLU A 364 16.29 2.72 16.94
C GLU A 364 16.72 3.42 15.63
N ILE A 365 15.95 3.27 14.56
CA ILE A 365 16.19 3.96 13.28
C ILE A 365 16.07 5.49 13.44
N CYS A 366 15.09 5.96 14.21
CA CYS A 366 14.90 7.38 14.48
C CYS A 366 16.08 7.98 15.27
N GLU A 367 16.61 7.24 16.22
CA GLU A 367 17.68 7.66 17.11
C GLU A 367 19.09 7.45 16.52
N ASP A 368 19.23 6.51 15.57
CA ASP A 368 20.51 6.28 14.88
C ASP A 368 20.97 7.52 14.11
N GLY A 369 22.06 8.07 14.55
CA GLY A 369 22.67 9.25 13.94
C GLY A 369 23.79 8.94 12.94
N ARG A 370 24.20 7.69 12.75
CA ARG A 370 25.42 7.31 12.01
C ARG A 370 25.18 6.60 10.69
N ARG A 371 24.30 5.63 10.68
CA ARG A 371 24.05 4.80 9.48
C ARG A 371 23.11 5.47 8.49
N CYS A 372 23.19 5.07 7.23
CA CYS A 372 22.32 5.58 6.17
C CYS A 372 20.85 5.29 6.47
N LEU A 373 20.04 6.33 6.71
CA LEU A 373 18.62 6.21 7.06
C LEU A 373 17.82 5.37 6.04
N THR A 374 18.11 5.56 4.75
CA THR A 374 17.43 4.78 3.69
C THR A 374 17.75 3.29 3.80
N ASN A 375 19.01 2.93 4.07
CA ASN A 375 19.41 1.53 4.19
C ASN A 375 18.81 0.89 5.45
N LEU A 376 18.74 1.62 6.56
CA LEU A 376 18.08 1.13 7.78
C LEU A 376 16.60 0.81 7.53
N ILE A 377 15.86 1.71 6.85
CA ILE A 377 14.45 1.49 6.51
C ILE A 377 14.29 0.28 5.59
N LEU A 378 15.14 0.12 4.58
CA LEU A 378 15.07 -0.99 3.63
C LEU A 378 15.46 -2.33 4.25
N ALA A 379 16.40 -2.35 5.20
CA ALA A 379 16.78 -3.55 5.93
C ALA A 379 15.61 -4.15 6.72
N GLU A 380 14.76 -3.31 7.36
CA GLU A 380 13.54 -3.77 8.04
C GLU A 380 12.51 -4.39 7.07
N LEU A 381 12.62 -4.09 5.78
CA LEU A 381 11.79 -4.68 4.73
C LEU A 381 12.46 -5.90 4.06
N GLY A 382 13.58 -6.36 4.62
CA GLY A 382 14.35 -7.48 4.10
C GLY A 382 15.14 -7.15 2.84
N GLN A 383 15.56 -5.89 2.68
CA GLN A 383 16.45 -5.50 1.58
C GLN A 383 17.71 -4.83 2.11
N GLU A 384 18.78 -5.57 2.15
CA GLU A 384 20.11 -5.03 2.44
C GLU A 384 20.70 -4.31 1.22
N ARG A 385 21.59 -3.36 1.47
CA ARG A 385 22.31 -2.59 0.46
C ARG A 385 23.72 -2.28 0.93
N ASP A 386 24.69 -2.60 0.10
CA ASP A 386 26.11 -2.33 0.35
C ASP A 386 26.48 -0.86 0.16
N THR A 387 25.67 -0.10 -0.61
CA THR A 387 25.95 1.30 -0.94
C THR A 387 25.02 2.26 -0.21
N VAL A 388 25.56 3.31 0.35
CA VAL A 388 24.80 4.40 0.97
C VAL A 388 23.99 5.20 -0.07
N CYS A 389 22.83 5.73 0.30
CA CYS A 389 21.97 6.47 -0.63
C CYS A 389 22.52 7.84 -1.02
N ARG A 390 23.43 8.42 -0.26
CA ARG A 390 24.05 9.76 -0.42
C ARG A 390 23.10 10.97 -0.24
N PHE A 391 21.80 10.77 -0.06
CA PHE A 391 20.76 11.83 -0.09
C PHE A 391 19.92 11.94 1.18
N CYS A 392 19.91 10.94 2.06
CA CYS A 392 19.19 11.01 3.33
C CYS A 392 19.85 12.01 4.30
N SER A 393 19.15 12.36 5.39
CA SER A 393 19.66 13.33 6.38
C SER A 393 21.01 12.94 6.96
N THR A 394 21.24 11.64 7.23
CA THR A 394 22.52 11.14 7.78
C THR A 394 23.66 11.32 6.76
N CYS A 395 23.48 10.82 5.53
CA CYS A 395 24.51 10.96 4.49
C CYS A 395 24.80 12.42 4.12
N GLN A 396 23.81 13.32 4.20
CA GLN A 396 24.04 14.74 3.96
C GLN A 396 24.85 15.39 5.09
N ARG A 397 24.64 14.97 6.33
CA ARG A 397 25.41 15.46 7.48
C ARG A 397 26.88 15.03 7.38
N GLU A 398 27.16 13.74 7.16
CA GLU A 398 28.52 13.23 6.96
C GLU A 398 29.28 13.97 5.86
N ARG A 399 28.60 14.27 4.73
CA ARG A 399 29.21 15.06 3.65
C ARG A 399 29.55 16.50 4.03
N ARG A 400 28.76 17.11 4.94
CA ARG A 400 29.06 18.46 5.43
C ARG A 400 30.22 18.47 6.42
N GLU A 401 30.26 17.44 7.27
CA GLU A 401 31.36 17.25 8.24
C GLU A 401 32.68 16.95 7.53
N ALA A 402 32.67 16.10 6.50
CA ALA A 402 33.85 15.77 5.70
C ALA A 402 34.38 16.94 4.83
N ARG A 403 33.62 18.05 4.68
CA ARG A 403 34.03 19.26 3.93
C ARG A 403 34.53 20.40 4.83
N ARG A 404 34.41 20.21 6.14
CA ARG A 404 34.98 21.11 7.18
C ARG A 404 36.33 20.61 7.64
#